data_9bc8950d3d127d42c3f50537bb4a352b
#
_entry.id   9bc8950d3d127d42c3f50537bb4a352b
#
_cell.length_a   1.000
_cell.length_b   1.000
_cell.length_c   1.000
_cell.angle_alpha   90.00
_cell.angle_beta   90.00
_cell.angle_gamma   90.00
#
_symmetry.space_group_name_H-M   'P 1'
#
loop_
_entity.id
_entity.type
_entity.pdbx_description
1 polymer ?
#
loop_
_entity_poly.entity_id
_entity_poly.type
_entity_poly.pdbx_seq_one_letter_code
_entity_poly.pdbx_strand_id
1 'polypeptide(L)'
;MAKAQILIVEDDQDLREALVTTLELAKFRVREAANAEQALAQLAESPVDMVVSDVNMPGMSGHDLLHEVQRRYPGLPTMLITAYGQISHAVSAMQSGAIDYLVKPFESSVLVDAVTRVVGGGRQKNVDQPVAEDPISKRMFQLAGKVAASDSTVMISGESGTGKEVLARYIHQQSPRSDQAFVAINCAAIPENMLEAILFGHEKGAFTGAVASSPGKFEQANGGTILLDEISEMDPGLQSKLLRVLQEREVERVGGRKTIALDVRVIATTNRDLSDYVRENKFREDLYYRLTVFPMHWQPLRERTLDIMPLANALLKNHCRKMKLTGVTFAPDARDALMGHQWPGNVRELDNAIQRALVLHQGNVIHAGDLCLELGITGRMESGPAGTTSPASPHPVVSESGAESPDRDAQDTYAEESLSGLGALSSTSLGDEVRQREFRIIIQTLKKERGRRNRAAEQLGISPRTLRYKLAQMRDAGIDLDAELAAA
;
A
#
# COMPACT_ATOMS: atom_id res chain seq x y z
N MET A 1 37.08 -2.01 1.69
CA MET A 1 36.12 -2.15 0.59
C MET A 1 36.18 -0.88 -0.25
N ALA A 2 36.27 -0.99 -1.58
CA ALA A 2 36.23 0.19 -2.45
C ALA A 2 34.88 0.90 -2.27
N LYS A 3 34.93 2.23 -2.07
CA LYS A 3 33.69 3.02 -1.95
C LYS A 3 33.03 3.07 -3.31
N ALA A 4 31.76 2.78 -3.39
CA ALA A 4 30.98 2.84 -4.61
C ALA A 4 30.98 4.25 -5.22
N GLN A 5 31.04 4.33 -6.54
CA GLN A 5 31.12 5.57 -7.30
C GLN A 5 29.79 5.87 -7.98
N ILE A 6 29.19 7.01 -7.62
CA ILE A 6 27.90 7.47 -8.13
C ILE A 6 28.09 8.66 -9.04
N LEU A 7 27.40 8.69 -10.18
CA LEU A 7 27.33 9.85 -11.05
C LEU A 7 26.00 10.57 -10.84
N ILE A 8 26.05 11.82 -10.38
CA ILE A 8 24.89 12.72 -10.27
C ILE A 8 24.82 13.59 -11.53
N VAL A 9 23.63 13.66 -12.13
CA VAL A 9 23.35 14.49 -13.31
C VAL A 9 22.17 15.41 -12.99
N GLU A 10 22.44 16.70 -12.83
CA GLU A 10 21.48 17.73 -12.44
C GLU A 10 21.93 19.05 -13.03
N ASP A 11 21.04 19.79 -13.71
CA ASP A 11 21.37 21.07 -14.34
C ASP A 11 21.40 22.23 -13.32
N ASP A 12 20.54 22.18 -12.30
CA ASP A 12 20.56 23.15 -11.21
C ASP A 12 21.80 22.96 -10.32
N GLN A 13 22.65 24.00 -10.26
CA GLN A 13 23.91 23.95 -9.53
C GLN A 13 23.72 23.76 -8.03
N ASP A 14 22.78 24.49 -7.40
CA ASP A 14 22.59 24.46 -5.96
C ASP A 14 22.06 23.09 -5.52
N LEU A 15 21.14 22.54 -6.29
CA LEU A 15 20.58 21.20 -6.05
C LEU A 15 21.63 20.11 -6.30
N ARG A 16 22.44 20.23 -7.36
CA ARG A 16 23.53 19.29 -7.66
C ARG A 16 24.53 19.24 -6.50
N GLU A 17 24.97 20.39 -6.00
CA GLU A 17 25.88 20.47 -4.85
C GLU A 17 25.26 19.85 -3.58
N ALA A 18 23.95 20.05 -3.34
CA ALA A 18 23.23 19.45 -2.23
C ALA A 18 23.17 17.93 -2.33
N LEU A 19 22.89 17.37 -3.51
CA LEU A 19 22.85 15.94 -3.78
C LEU A 19 24.25 15.30 -3.60
N VAL A 20 25.29 15.94 -4.16
CA VAL A 20 26.69 15.51 -4.02
C VAL A 20 27.08 15.46 -2.56
N THR A 21 26.88 16.58 -1.83
CA THR A 21 27.20 16.67 -0.39
C THR A 21 26.47 15.60 0.42
N THR A 22 25.20 15.36 0.14
CA THR A 22 24.38 14.33 0.80
C THR A 22 24.99 12.94 0.64
N LEU A 23 25.40 12.56 -0.56
CA LEU A 23 25.98 11.23 -0.84
C LEU A 23 27.43 11.11 -0.33
N GLU A 24 28.21 12.20 -0.36
CA GLU A 24 29.56 12.20 0.22
C GLU A 24 29.53 12.04 1.75
N LEU A 25 28.59 12.70 2.44
CA LEU A 25 28.34 12.50 3.89
C LEU A 25 27.94 11.05 4.19
N ALA A 26 27.24 10.40 3.28
CA ALA A 26 26.92 8.96 3.34
C ALA A 26 28.11 8.05 2.94
N LYS A 27 29.29 8.63 2.69
CA LYS A 27 30.55 7.96 2.35
C LYS A 27 30.61 7.31 0.96
N PHE A 28 29.78 7.72 0.03
CA PHE A 28 29.97 7.37 -1.39
C PHE A 28 31.05 8.24 -2.04
N ARG A 29 31.59 7.77 -3.16
CA ARG A 29 32.37 8.63 -4.09
C ARG A 29 31.40 9.19 -5.10
N VAL A 30 31.40 10.51 -5.29
CA VAL A 30 30.46 11.15 -6.19
C VAL A 30 31.21 11.83 -7.31
N ARG A 31 30.70 11.69 -8.53
CA ARG A 31 31.04 12.53 -9.69
C ARG A 31 29.79 13.31 -10.06
N GLU A 32 29.95 14.48 -10.63
CA GLU A 32 28.85 15.34 -11.02
C GLU A 32 28.92 15.71 -12.50
N ALA A 33 27.76 15.86 -13.12
CA ALA A 33 27.59 16.37 -14.46
C ALA A 33 26.43 17.37 -14.50
N ALA A 34 26.59 18.45 -15.22
CA ALA A 34 25.57 19.49 -15.33
C ALA A 34 24.53 19.20 -16.44
N ASN A 35 24.75 18.20 -17.27
CA ASN A 35 23.87 17.78 -18.35
C ASN A 35 24.17 16.34 -18.79
N ALA A 36 23.29 15.79 -19.62
CA ALA A 36 23.40 14.41 -20.09
C ALA A 36 24.62 14.15 -20.97
N GLU A 37 25.05 15.12 -21.80
CA GLU A 37 26.21 15.00 -22.66
C GLU A 37 27.49 14.89 -21.87
N GLN A 38 27.65 15.70 -20.82
CA GLN A 38 28.76 15.63 -19.89
C GLN A 38 28.77 14.31 -19.13
N ALA A 39 27.57 13.81 -18.72
CA ALA A 39 27.44 12.52 -18.06
C ALA A 39 27.93 11.38 -18.96
N LEU A 40 27.51 11.34 -20.23
CA LEU A 40 27.97 10.34 -21.20
C LEU A 40 29.45 10.40 -21.46
N ALA A 41 30.06 11.61 -21.54
CA ALA A 41 31.51 11.78 -21.66
C ALA A 41 32.26 11.21 -20.48
N GLN A 42 31.78 11.49 -19.26
CA GLN A 42 32.37 10.95 -18.01
C GLN A 42 32.23 9.43 -17.88
N LEU A 43 31.11 8.86 -18.34
CA LEU A 43 30.92 7.40 -18.35
C LEU A 43 31.88 6.70 -19.32
N ALA A 44 32.29 7.39 -20.42
CA ALA A 44 33.28 6.86 -21.35
C ALA A 44 34.71 6.89 -20.78
N GLU A 45 35.01 7.82 -19.88
CA GLU A 45 36.32 7.96 -19.27
C GLU A 45 36.58 6.96 -18.13
N SER A 46 35.56 6.72 -17.31
CA SER A 46 35.71 5.81 -16.17
C SER A 46 34.39 5.20 -15.71
N PRO A 47 34.38 3.92 -15.27
CA PRO A 47 33.18 3.25 -14.83
C PRO A 47 32.64 3.86 -13.54
N VAL A 48 31.30 3.87 -13.39
CA VAL A 48 30.58 4.19 -12.18
C VAL A 48 29.65 3.03 -11.79
N ASP A 49 29.27 2.97 -10.53
CA ASP A 49 28.41 1.89 -10.04
C ASP A 49 26.91 2.21 -10.17
N MET A 50 26.55 3.50 -10.32
CA MET A 50 25.18 3.96 -10.49
C MET A 50 25.13 5.38 -11.08
N VAL A 51 24.08 5.66 -11.85
CA VAL A 51 23.73 7.00 -12.33
C VAL A 51 22.45 7.46 -11.62
N VAL A 52 22.44 8.71 -11.17
CA VAL A 52 21.26 9.39 -10.60
C VAL A 52 21.07 10.66 -11.41
N SER A 53 19.97 10.76 -12.17
CA SER A 53 19.74 11.86 -13.13
C SER A 53 18.42 12.57 -12.88
N ASP A 54 18.43 13.91 -12.97
CA ASP A 54 17.18 14.63 -13.15
C ASP A 54 16.54 14.28 -14.50
N VAL A 55 15.21 14.35 -14.53
CA VAL A 55 14.43 14.11 -15.76
C VAL A 55 14.41 15.34 -16.65
N ASN A 56 14.27 16.53 -16.06
CA ASN A 56 14.05 17.77 -16.78
C ASN A 56 15.34 18.57 -16.90
N MET A 57 16.18 18.22 -17.84
CA MET A 57 17.42 18.95 -18.13
C MET A 57 17.35 19.61 -19.51
N PRO A 58 18.02 20.76 -19.72
CA PRO A 58 18.17 21.38 -21.04
C PRO A 58 18.90 20.46 -22.00
N GLY A 59 18.44 20.39 -23.25
CA GLY A 59 19.03 19.54 -24.29
C GLY A 59 18.49 18.09 -24.17
N MET A 60 19.35 17.14 -23.86
CA MET A 60 18.98 15.73 -23.68
C MET A 60 18.33 15.53 -22.33
N SER A 61 17.11 15.01 -22.32
CA SER A 61 16.38 14.73 -21.09
C SER A 61 16.97 13.53 -20.31
N GLY A 62 16.64 13.41 -19.00
CA GLY A 62 17.04 12.23 -18.21
C GLY A 62 16.48 10.92 -18.75
N HIS A 63 15.35 10.92 -19.44
CA HIS A 63 14.84 9.74 -20.13
C HIS A 63 15.69 9.37 -21.35
N ASP A 64 16.13 10.33 -22.13
CA ASP A 64 17.00 10.09 -23.27
C ASP A 64 18.38 9.61 -22.80
N LEU A 65 18.89 10.20 -21.70
CA LEU A 65 20.12 9.74 -21.04
C LEU A 65 20.00 8.29 -20.59
N LEU A 66 18.88 7.92 -19.95
CA LEU A 66 18.61 6.53 -19.52
C LEU A 66 18.69 5.56 -20.70
N HIS A 67 18.04 5.89 -21.84
CA HIS A 67 18.09 5.07 -23.05
C HIS A 67 19.51 4.92 -23.60
N GLU A 68 20.28 6.01 -23.64
CA GLU A 68 21.68 5.98 -24.11
C GLU A 68 22.58 5.17 -23.15
N VAL A 69 22.37 5.32 -21.84
CA VAL A 69 23.12 4.54 -20.82
C VAL A 69 22.79 3.04 -20.96
N GLN A 70 21.55 2.66 -21.09
CA GLN A 70 21.18 1.26 -21.26
C GLN A 70 21.72 0.64 -22.55
N ARG A 71 21.74 1.42 -23.64
CA ARG A 71 22.29 1.00 -24.92
C ARG A 71 23.79 0.78 -24.85
N ARG A 72 24.56 1.71 -24.22
CA ARG A 72 26.03 1.71 -24.19
C ARG A 72 26.60 0.91 -23.02
N TYR A 73 25.91 0.91 -21.90
CA TYR A 73 26.35 0.29 -20.65
C TYR A 73 25.24 -0.61 -20.09
N PRO A 74 24.92 -1.73 -20.74
CA PRO A 74 23.84 -2.62 -20.32
C PRO A 74 24.11 -3.12 -18.90
N GLY A 75 23.14 -2.92 -18.00
CA GLY A 75 23.24 -3.31 -16.60
C GLY A 75 23.75 -2.23 -15.65
N LEU A 76 24.11 -1.03 -16.11
CA LEU A 76 24.43 0.09 -15.23
C LEU A 76 23.14 0.64 -14.59
N PRO A 77 23.00 0.53 -13.26
CA PRO A 77 21.81 1.01 -12.58
C PRO A 77 21.62 2.52 -12.77
N THR A 78 20.44 2.93 -13.23
CA THR A 78 20.10 4.34 -13.41
C THR A 78 18.80 4.66 -12.70
N MET A 79 18.84 5.68 -11.82
CA MET A 79 17.69 6.22 -11.10
C MET A 79 17.35 7.60 -11.63
N LEU A 80 16.05 7.88 -11.75
CA LEU A 80 15.58 9.20 -12.20
C LEU A 80 15.00 10.00 -11.04
N ILE A 81 15.23 11.32 -11.06
CA ILE A 81 14.64 12.30 -10.13
C ILE A 81 13.74 13.24 -10.95
N THR A 82 12.57 13.63 -10.42
CA THR A 82 11.64 14.52 -11.13
C THR A 82 10.87 15.43 -10.21
N ALA A 83 10.48 16.61 -10.72
CA ALA A 83 9.58 17.55 -10.06
C ALA A 83 8.09 17.21 -10.24
N TYR A 84 7.73 16.32 -11.17
CA TYR A 84 6.33 16.01 -11.48
C TYR A 84 5.93 14.66 -10.90
N GLY A 85 5.11 14.69 -9.83
CA GLY A 85 4.56 13.50 -9.16
C GLY A 85 3.41 12.82 -9.90
N GLN A 86 3.31 12.92 -11.24
CA GLN A 86 2.30 12.17 -11.99
C GLN A 86 2.73 10.71 -12.12
N ILE A 87 1.86 9.82 -11.65
CA ILE A 87 2.06 8.35 -11.69
C ILE A 87 2.44 7.84 -13.09
N SER A 88 1.91 8.48 -14.15
CA SER A 88 2.23 8.16 -15.54
C SER A 88 3.70 8.32 -15.91
N HIS A 89 4.40 9.31 -15.37
CA HIS A 89 5.83 9.55 -15.65
C HIS A 89 6.73 8.58 -14.89
N ALA A 90 6.37 8.24 -13.64
CA ALA A 90 7.07 7.21 -12.87
C ALA A 90 6.98 5.84 -13.55
N VAL A 91 5.78 5.47 -14.00
CA VAL A 91 5.54 4.23 -14.75
C VAL A 91 6.35 4.22 -16.05
N SER A 92 6.40 5.34 -16.78
CA SER A 92 7.17 5.45 -18.02
C SER A 92 8.68 5.30 -17.79
N ALA A 93 9.21 5.88 -16.71
CA ALA A 93 10.62 5.77 -16.33
C ALA A 93 11.01 4.31 -16.00
N MET A 94 10.18 3.63 -15.20
CA MET A 94 10.41 2.23 -14.87
C MET A 94 10.29 1.31 -16.09
N GLN A 95 9.37 1.61 -17.00
CA GLN A 95 9.22 0.90 -18.28
C GLN A 95 10.42 1.09 -19.22
N SER A 96 11.05 2.27 -19.15
CA SER A 96 12.28 2.57 -19.89
C SER A 96 13.54 1.99 -19.23
N GLY A 97 13.38 1.20 -18.13
CA GLY A 97 14.45 0.46 -17.47
C GLY A 97 15.18 1.25 -16.37
N ALA A 98 14.62 2.34 -15.87
CA ALA A 98 15.10 2.93 -14.63
C ALA A 98 14.95 1.93 -13.48
N ILE A 99 15.95 1.87 -12.58
CA ILE A 99 15.91 0.95 -11.45
C ILE A 99 15.06 1.49 -10.30
N ASP A 100 14.97 2.81 -10.18
CA ASP A 100 14.17 3.50 -9.18
C ASP A 100 13.84 4.93 -9.66
N TYR A 101 12.95 5.60 -8.94
CA TYR A 101 12.41 6.91 -9.29
C TYR A 101 12.10 7.73 -8.04
N LEU A 102 12.59 8.96 -7.95
CA LEU A 102 12.35 9.89 -6.84
C LEU A 102 11.57 11.12 -7.28
N VAL A 103 10.60 11.54 -6.47
CA VAL A 103 9.81 12.76 -6.71
C VAL A 103 10.29 13.87 -5.80
N LYS A 104 10.67 15.03 -6.38
CA LYS A 104 11.00 16.26 -5.65
C LYS A 104 9.69 16.88 -5.10
N PRO A 105 9.66 17.40 -3.83
CA PRO A 105 10.76 17.41 -2.86
C PRO A 105 10.87 16.08 -2.10
N PHE A 106 12.09 15.66 -1.77
CA PHE A 106 12.38 14.48 -0.96
C PHE A 106 13.43 14.77 0.10
N GLU A 107 13.40 14.01 1.18
CA GLU A 107 14.42 14.10 2.23
C GLU A 107 15.73 13.45 1.79
N SER A 108 16.87 13.98 2.27
CA SER A 108 18.21 13.45 1.98
C SER A 108 18.36 11.97 2.34
N SER A 109 17.66 11.51 3.38
CA SER A 109 17.62 10.10 3.80
C SER A 109 17.05 9.18 2.73
N VAL A 110 16.04 9.62 1.99
CA VAL A 110 15.38 8.83 0.93
C VAL A 110 16.34 8.59 -0.24
N LEU A 111 17.10 9.61 -0.63
CA LEU A 111 18.13 9.47 -1.67
C LEU A 111 19.24 8.49 -1.23
N VAL A 112 19.75 8.67 0.00
CA VAL A 112 20.81 7.80 0.55
C VAL A 112 20.34 6.35 0.64
N ASP A 113 19.12 6.10 1.09
CA ASP A 113 18.54 4.76 1.20
C ASP A 113 18.34 4.12 -0.19
N ALA A 114 17.86 4.88 -1.18
CA ALA A 114 17.69 4.42 -2.54
C ALA A 114 19.03 4.04 -3.19
N VAL A 115 20.03 4.92 -3.10
CA VAL A 115 21.38 4.65 -3.60
C VAL A 115 22.02 3.47 -2.87
N THR A 116 21.94 3.41 -1.54
CA THR A 116 22.49 2.31 -0.75
C THR A 116 21.88 0.97 -1.12
N ARG A 117 20.56 0.94 -1.39
CA ARG A 117 19.85 -0.27 -1.82
C ARG A 117 20.38 -0.81 -3.15
N VAL A 118 20.71 0.08 -4.07
CA VAL A 118 21.17 -0.28 -5.42
C VAL A 118 22.65 -0.64 -5.43
N VAL A 119 23.49 0.21 -4.88
CA VAL A 119 24.96 0.10 -4.98
C VAL A 119 25.54 -0.72 -3.84
N GLY A 120 24.90 -0.75 -2.67
CA GLY A 120 25.16 -1.71 -1.60
C GLY A 120 24.82 -3.14 -1.99
N GLY A 121 24.25 -3.32 -3.16
CA GLY A 121 23.85 -4.55 -3.81
C GLY A 121 24.94 -5.45 -4.38
N GLY A 122 26.18 -5.32 -3.91
CA GLY A 122 26.95 -6.52 -3.67
C GLY A 122 26.17 -7.32 -2.62
N ARG A 123 25.22 -8.11 -3.08
CA ARG A 123 24.57 -9.22 -2.36
C ARG A 123 25.10 -9.43 -0.93
N GLN A 124 24.89 -8.45 -0.03
CA GLN A 124 24.57 -8.89 1.29
C GLN A 124 23.16 -9.47 1.16
N LYS A 125 23.08 -10.79 1.16
CA LYS A 125 21.98 -11.53 1.75
C LYS A 125 21.86 -11.08 3.22
N ASN A 126 21.44 -9.83 3.46
CA ASN A 126 20.52 -9.55 4.53
C ASN A 126 19.18 -10.10 4.02
N VAL A 127 19.16 -11.41 3.85
CA VAL A 127 18.00 -12.18 4.13
C VAL A 127 17.71 -11.79 5.58
N ASP A 128 16.82 -10.81 5.81
CA ASP A 128 16.09 -10.76 7.06
C ASP A 128 15.48 -12.16 7.12
N GLN A 129 16.21 -13.06 7.82
CA GLN A 129 15.68 -14.41 8.01
C GLN A 129 14.32 -14.19 8.65
N PRO A 130 13.27 -14.74 8.07
CA PRO A 130 11.95 -14.51 8.62
C PRO A 130 11.97 -14.93 10.07
N VAL A 131 11.41 -14.09 10.92
CA VAL A 131 11.32 -14.39 12.35
C VAL A 131 10.43 -15.61 12.50
N ALA A 132 10.99 -16.70 13.01
CA ALA A 132 10.32 -17.97 13.22
C ALA A 132 10.90 -18.64 14.45
N GLU A 133 10.31 -18.39 15.60
CA GLU A 133 10.67 -19.06 16.85
C GLU A 133 9.68 -20.16 17.21
N ASP A 134 8.44 -20.02 16.80
CA ASP A 134 7.39 -21.01 16.98
C ASP A 134 7.67 -22.28 16.16
N PRO A 135 7.48 -23.49 16.71
CA PRO A 135 7.63 -24.75 15.99
C PRO A 135 6.79 -24.83 14.71
N ILE A 136 5.59 -24.24 14.72
CA ILE A 136 4.70 -24.18 13.54
C ILE A 136 5.36 -23.37 12.42
N SER A 137 5.86 -22.20 12.74
CA SER A 137 6.56 -21.33 11.79
C SER A 137 7.85 -21.96 11.27
N LYS A 138 8.65 -22.57 12.16
CA LYS A 138 9.87 -23.30 11.79
C LYS A 138 9.58 -24.43 10.79
N ARG A 139 8.53 -25.23 11.03
CA ARG A 139 8.10 -26.30 10.12
C ARG A 139 7.66 -25.74 8.77
N MET A 140 6.91 -24.64 8.78
CA MET A 140 6.44 -24.00 7.55
C MET A 140 7.61 -23.49 6.71
N PHE A 141 8.60 -22.82 7.29
CA PHE A 141 9.79 -22.37 6.56
C PHE A 141 10.68 -23.52 6.10
N GLN A 142 10.76 -24.61 6.84
CA GLN A 142 11.45 -25.84 6.39
C GLN A 142 10.74 -26.43 5.16
N LEU A 143 9.41 -26.51 5.18
CA LEU A 143 8.60 -26.95 4.05
C LEU A 143 8.78 -26.02 2.85
N ALA A 144 8.71 -24.70 3.07
CA ALA A 144 8.93 -23.69 2.05
C ALA A 144 10.32 -23.82 1.39
N GLY A 145 11.37 -24.11 2.17
CA GLY A 145 12.72 -24.37 1.65
C GLY A 145 12.78 -25.60 0.75
N LYS A 146 12.06 -26.68 1.10
CA LYS A 146 11.99 -27.89 0.25
C LYS A 146 11.25 -27.61 -1.07
N VAL A 147 10.11 -26.91 -0.99
CA VAL A 147 9.30 -26.53 -2.15
C VAL A 147 10.03 -25.52 -3.04
N ALA A 148 10.88 -24.69 -2.46
CA ALA A 148 11.67 -23.72 -3.21
C ALA A 148 12.57 -24.37 -4.28
N ALA A 149 13.05 -25.58 -4.06
CA ALA A 149 13.90 -26.31 -5.00
C ALA A 149 13.14 -26.75 -6.29
N SER A 150 11.81 -26.75 -6.28
CA SER A 150 10.97 -27.09 -7.44
C SER A 150 10.41 -25.85 -8.13
N ASP A 151 10.04 -25.96 -9.41
CA ASP A 151 9.33 -24.93 -10.17
C ASP A 151 7.79 -25.02 -10.03
N SER A 152 7.31 -25.87 -9.12
CA SER A 152 5.87 -26.04 -8.91
C SER A 152 5.20 -24.76 -8.46
N THR A 153 3.95 -24.56 -8.91
CA THR A 153 3.09 -23.48 -8.43
C THR A 153 2.78 -23.69 -6.95
N VAL A 154 2.89 -22.62 -6.15
CA VAL A 154 2.62 -22.65 -4.72
C VAL A 154 1.43 -21.75 -4.42
N MET A 155 0.44 -22.31 -3.70
CA MET A 155 -0.70 -21.58 -3.17
C MET A 155 -0.52 -21.39 -1.68
N ILE A 156 -0.45 -20.13 -1.23
CA ILE A 156 -0.34 -19.78 0.19
C ILE A 156 -1.68 -19.22 0.66
N SER A 157 -2.38 -19.95 1.50
CA SER A 157 -3.62 -19.50 2.15
C SER A 157 -3.37 -19.07 3.60
N GLY A 158 -4.24 -18.23 4.14
CA GLY A 158 -4.19 -17.77 5.52
C GLY A 158 -4.79 -16.39 5.70
N GLU A 159 -5.11 -16.02 6.92
CA GLU A 159 -5.75 -14.74 7.27
C GLU A 159 -4.96 -13.52 6.75
N SER A 160 -5.67 -12.40 6.61
CA SER A 160 -5.04 -11.13 6.24
C SER A 160 -4.01 -10.70 7.30
N GLY A 161 -2.88 -10.14 6.84
CA GLY A 161 -1.85 -9.65 7.74
C GLY A 161 -0.95 -10.71 8.39
N THR A 162 -1.09 -12.01 8.06
CA THR A 162 -0.26 -13.09 8.62
C THR A 162 1.19 -13.10 8.12
N GLY A 163 1.48 -12.43 7.00
CA GLY A 163 2.82 -12.40 6.39
C GLY A 163 3.00 -13.39 5.23
N LYS A 164 1.93 -13.71 4.48
CA LYS A 164 1.97 -14.58 3.29
C LYS A 164 2.99 -14.14 2.26
N GLU A 165 3.13 -12.83 2.04
CA GLU A 165 4.13 -12.27 1.13
C GLU A 165 5.57 -12.54 1.61
N VAL A 166 5.83 -12.50 2.92
CA VAL A 166 7.16 -12.83 3.49
C VAL A 166 7.52 -14.27 3.18
N LEU A 167 6.55 -15.20 3.33
CA LEU A 167 6.74 -16.60 2.98
C LEU A 167 6.99 -16.80 1.48
N ALA A 168 6.25 -16.09 0.62
CA ALA A 168 6.45 -16.12 -0.84
C ALA A 168 7.85 -15.63 -1.23
N ARG A 169 8.32 -14.52 -0.65
CA ARG A 169 9.66 -13.99 -0.85
C ARG A 169 10.73 -14.98 -0.37
N TYR A 170 10.52 -15.63 0.76
CA TYR A 170 11.42 -16.66 1.27
C TYR A 170 11.53 -17.85 0.30
N ILE A 171 10.41 -18.33 -0.25
CA ILE A 171 10.40 -19.40 -1.26
C ILE A 171 11.22 -19.00 -2.50
N HIS A 172 11.05 -17.77 -2.99
CA HIS A 172 11.84 -17.26 -4.11
C HIS A 172 13.33 -17.22 -3.78
N GLN A 173 13.70 -16.67 -2.61
CA GLN A 173 15.09 -16.53 -2.16
C GLN A 173 15.81 -17.87 -1.97
N GLN A 174 15.08 -18.93 -1.60
CA GLN A 174 15.63 -20.28 -1.45
C GLN A 174 15.58 -21.09 -2.77
N SER A 175 15.05 -20.52 -3.86
CA SER A 175 14.90 -21.19 -5.14
C SER A 175 16.12 -21.04 -6.06
N PRO A 176 16.26 -21.88 -7.09
CA PRO A 176 17.28 -21.69 -8.14
C PRO A 176 17.16 -20.34 -8.87
N ARG A 177 15.96 -19.69 -8.78
CA ARG A 177 15.67 -18.39 -9.39
C ARG A 177 15.91 -17.21 -8.43
N SER A 178 16.60 -17.40 -7.31
CA SER A 178 16.82 -16.38 -6.26
C SER A 178 17.51 -15.11 -6.77
N ASP A 179 18.23 -15.22 -7.88
CA ASP A 179 18.98 -14.13 -8.51
C ASP A 179 18.19 -13.44 -9.63
N GLN A 180 17.01 -13.97 -9.94
CA GLN A 180 16.12 -13.47 -10.99
C GLN A 180 15.05 -12.53 -10.42
N ALA A 181 14.24 -11.94 -11.29
CA ALA A 181 13.19 -11.02 -10.89
C ALA A 181 12.15 -11.68 -9.99
N PHE A 182 11.76 -10.99 -8.91
CA PHE A 182 10.59 -11.28 -8.11
C PHE A 182 9.56 -10.16 -8.31
N VAL A 183 8.51 -10.45 -9.06
CA VAL A 183 7.47 -9.47 -9.41
C VAL A 183 6.22 -9.78 -8.60
N ALA A 184 5.85 -8.90 -7.67
CA ALA A 184 4.63 -9.03 -6.88
C ALA A 184 3.53 -8.12 -7.43
N ILE A 185 2.30 -8.63 -7.46
CA ILE A 185 1.12 -7.88 -7.83
C ILE A 185 -0.03 -8.24 -6.87
N ASN A 186 -0.69 -7.21 -6.33
CA ASN A 186 -1.88 -7.39 -5.51
C ASN A 186 -3.12 -7.21 -6.39
N CYS A 187 -3.88 -8.29 -6.59
CA CYS A 187 -5.05 -8.31 -7.46
C CYS A 187 -6.22 -7.49 -6.88
N ALA A 188 -6.31 -7.37 -5.55
CA ALA A 188 -7.35 -6.59 -4.90
C ALA A 188 -7.10 -5.06 -4.94
N ALA A 189 -5.84 -4.63 -5.10
CA ALA A 189 -5.49 -3.21 -5.05
C ALA A 189 -5.68 -2.48 -6.40
N ILE A 190 -5.94 -3.21 -7.49
CA ILE A 190 -5.99 -2.69 -8.85
C ILE A 190 -7.41 -2.82 -9.39
N PRO A 191 -8.00 -1.74 -9.94
CA PRO A 191 -9.28 -1.83 -10.62
C PRO A 191 -9.27 -2.89 -11.72
N GLU A 192 -10.35 -3.65 -11.83
CA GLU A 192 -10.52 -4.79 -12.72
C GLU A 192 -10.14 -4.48 -14.18
N ASN A 193 -10.64 -3.37 -14.70
CA ASN A 193 -10.38 -2.91 -16.07
C ASN A 193 -8.90 -2.57 -16.36
N MET A 194 -8.09 -2.37 -15.31
CA MET A 194 -6.65 -2.10 -15.44
C MET A 194 -5.79 -3.34 -15.18
N LEU A 195 -6.29 -4.27 -14.37
CA LEU A 195 -5.55 -5.45 -13.94
C LEU A 195 -5.13 -6.31 -15.14
N GLU A 196 -5.99 -6.43 -16.13
CA GLU A 196 -5.70 -7.16 -17.38
C GLU A 196 -4.48 -6.60 -18.11
N ALA A 197 -4.50 -5.28 -18.38
CA ALA A 197 -3.42 -4.60 -19.07
C ALA A 197 -2.10 -4.61 -18.28
N ILE A 198 -2.18 -4.60 -16.95
CA ILE A 198 -1.01 -4.67 -16.07
C ILE A 198 -0.42 -6.09 -16.05
N LEU A 199 -1.25 -7.12 -15.94
CA LEU A 199 -0.79 -8.51 -15.89
C LEU A 199 -0.19 -8.98 -17.22
N PHE A 200 -0.92 -8.77 -18.31
CA PHE A 200 -0.60 -9.35 -19.63
C PHE A 200 0.07 -8.37 -20.59
N GLY A 201 0.08 -7.06 -20.24
CA GLY A 201 0.58 -6.02 -21.13
C GLY A 201 -0.45 -5.58 -22.18
N HIS A 202 -0.14 -4.53 -22.91
CA HIS A 202 -1.02 -4.00 -23.95
C HIS A 202 -0.23 -3.45 -25.13
N GLU A 203 -0.83 -3.50 -26.31
CA GLU A 203 -0.33 -2.84 -27.50
C GLU A 203 -0.90 -1.42 -27.61
N LYS A 204 -0.22 -0.58 -28.41
CA LYS A 204 -0.70 0.78 -28.70
C LYS A 204 -2.11 0.73 -29.29
N GLY A 205 -3.03 1.50 -28.71
CA GLY A 205 -4.44 1.59 -29.17
C GLY A 205 -5.34 0.48 -28.65
N ALA A 206 -4.89 -0.39 -27.73
CA ALA A 206 -5.70 -1.48 -27.18
C ALA A 206 -6.94 -1.00 -26.40
N PHE A 207 -6.87 0.19 -25.81
CA PHE A 207 -7.97 0.86 -25.13
C PHE A 207 -7.79 2.39 -25.16
N THR A 208 -8.83 3.14 -24.77
CA THR A 208 -8.79 4.61 -24.68
C THR A 208 -7.74 5.03 -23.65
N GLY A 209 -6.61 5.64 -24.12
CA GLY A 209 -5.47 6.00 -23.29
C GLY A 209 -4.22 5.15 -23.48
N ALA A 210 -4.25 4.07 -24.27
CA ALA A 210 -3.09 3.28 -24.62
C ALA A 210 -2.24 3.97 -25.72
N VAL A 211 -1.46 5.00 -25.33
CA VAL A 211 -0.64 5.81 -26.26
C VAL A 211 0.57 5.03 -26.77
N ALA A 212 1.13 4.13 -25.97
CA ALA A 212 2.28 3.28 -26.28
C ALA A 212 2.00 1.83 -25.91
N SER A 213 2.76 0.89 -26.45
CA SER A 213 2.73 -0.52 -25.97
C SER A 213 3.50 -0.64 -24.65
N SER A 214 3.06 -1.54 -23.78
CA SER A 214 3.69 -1.79 -22.48
C SER A 214 3.75 -3.29 -22.17
N PRO A 215 4.91 -3.82 -21.71
CA PRO A 215 5.02 -5.20 -21.29
C PRO A 215 4.25 -5.45 -19.99
N GLY A 216 3.61 -6.63 -19.91
CA GLY A 216 2.88 -7.07 -18.71
C GLY A 216 3.80 -7.56 -17.60
N LYS A 217 3.20 -7.75 -16.40
CA LYS A 217 3.92 -8.27 -15.23
C LYS A 217 4.45 -9.69 -15.46
N PHE A 218 3.76 -10.52 -16.25
CA PHE A 218 4.26 -11.83 -16.64
C PHE A 218 5.52 -11.73 -17.49
N GLU A 219 5.57 -10.81 -18.46
CA GLU A 219 6.78 -10.56 -19.25
C GLU A 219 7.94 -10.05 -18.38
N GLN A 220 7.65 -9.13 -17.42
CA GLN A 220 8.64 -8.60 -16.48
C GLN A 220 9.21 -9.67 -15.54
N ALA A 221 8.41 -10.70 -15.23
CA ALA A 221 8.80 -11.82 -14.37
C ALA A 221 9.51 -12.94 -15.13
N ASN A 222 9.72 -12.80 -16.44
CA ASN A 222 10.26 -13.88 -17.27
C ASN A 222 11.68 -14.28 -16.79
N GLY A 223 11.92 -15.59 -16.68
CA GLY A 223 13.10 -16.17 -16.05
C GLY A 223 13.04 -16.22 -14.51
N GLY A 224 12.10 -15.49 -13.87
CA GLY A 224 12.00 -15.29 -12.43
C GLY A 224 10.74 -15.87 -11.79
N THR A 225 10.17 -15.14 -10.84
CA THR A 225 8.98 -15.53 -10.07
C THR A 225 7.96 -14.40 -10.06
N ILE A 226 6.69 -14.73 -10.29
CA ILE A 226 5.56 -13.82 -10.07
C ILE A 226 4.78 -14.23 -8.82
N LEU A 227 4.45 -13.24 -8.00
CA LEU A 227 3.54 -13.37 -6.87
C LEU A 227 2.20 -12.72 -7.23
N LEU A 228 1.14 -13.53 -7.24
CA LEU A 228 -0.25 -13.07 -7.40
C LEU A 228 -0.89 -13.02 -6.00
N ASP A 229 -0.87 -11.84 -5.38
CA ASP A 229 -1.42 -11.65 -4.03
C ASP A 229 -2.92 -11.38 -4.11
N GLU A 230 -3.70 -11.97 -3.19
CA GLU A 230 -5.16 -11.90 -3.12
C GLU A 230 -5.85 -12.36 -4.42
N ILE A 231 -5.46 -13.55 -4.92
CA ILE A 231 -5.95 -14.11 -6.20
C ILE A 231 -7.48 -14.33 -6.22
N SER A 232 -8.12 -14.50 -5.04
CA SER A 232 -9.56 -14.64 -4.88
C SER A 232 -10.38 -13.44 -5.36
N GLU A 233 -9.75 -12.27 -5.47
CA GLU A 233 -10.40 -11.02 -5.88
C GLU A 233 -10.34 -10.79 -7.41
N MET A 234 -9.80 -11.77 -8.16
CA MET A 234 -9.69 -11.68 -9.62
C MET A 234 -11.03 -11.99 -10.29
N ASP A 235 -11.44 -11.15 -11.24
CA ASP A 235 -12.63 -11.33 -12.07
C ASP A 235 -12.61 -12.64 -12.87
N PRO A 236 -13.77 -13.31 -13.07
CA PRO A 236 -13.86 -14.56 -13.82
C PRO A 236 -13.33 -14.51 -15.27
N GLY A 237 -13.42 -13.36 -15.93
CA GLY A 237 -12.87 -13.16 -17.28
C GLY A 237 -11.35 -13.23 -17.28
N LEU A 238 -10.70 -12.60 -16.29
CA LEU A 238 -9.25 -12.63 -16.11
C LEU A 238 -8.76 -14.00 -15.66
N GLN A 239 -9.53 -14.73 -14.86
CA GLN A 239 -9.21 -16.09 -14.46
C GLN A 239 -9.02 -17.02 -15.68
N SER A 240 -9.85 -16.85 -16.71
CA SER A 240 -9.74 -17.63 -17.95
C SER A 240 -8.44 -17.34 -18.70
N LYS A 241 -8.02 -16.08 -18.76
CA LYS A 241 -6.76 -15.68 -19.40
C LYS A 241 -5.55 -16.14 -18.58
N LEU A 242 -5.62 -16.02 -17.26
CA LEU A 242 -4.58 -16.53 -16.37
C LEU A 242 -4.40 -18.05 -16.54
N LEU A 243 -5.50 -18.80 -16.61
CA LEU A 243 -5.43 -20.23 -16.83
C LEU A 243 -4.66 -20.59 -18.12
N ARG A 244 -4.94 -19.88 -19.24
CA ARG A 244 -4.21 -20.05 -20.48
C ARG A 244 -2.71 -19.82 -20.30
N VAL A 245 -2.34 -18.71 -19.67
CA VAL A 245 -0.92 -18.38 -19.41
C VAL A 245 -0.24 -19.48 -18.58
N LEU A 246 -0.93 -20.03 -17.57
CA LEU A 246 -0.39 -21.09 -16.71
C LEU A 246 -0.28 -22.44 -17.43
N GLN A 247 -1.14 -22.72 -18.41
CA GLN A 247 -1.15 -23.98 -19.18
C GLN A 247 -0.18 -23.95 -20.35
N GLU A 248 -0.26 -22.88 -21.15
CA GLU A 248 0.48 -22.75 -22.41
C GLU A 248 1.89 -22.17 -22.22
N ARG A 249 2.14 -21.52 -21.05
CA ARG A 249 3.37 -20.78 -20.75
C ARG A 249 3.67 -19.69 -21.79
N GLU A 250 2.63 -19.04 -22.25
CA GLU A 250 2.69 -18.00 -23.25
C GLU A 250 1.72 -16.89 -22.88
N VAL A 251 2.00 -15.67 -23.33
CA VAL A 251 1.13 -14.51 -23.12
C VAL A 251 0.94 -13.75 -24.42
N GLU A 252 -0.28 -13.24 -24.63
CA GLU A 252 -0.61 -12.28 -25.66
C GLU A 252 -0.98 -10.94 -24.99
N ARG A 253 -0.42 -9.85 -25.48
CA ARG A 253 -0.78 -8.51 -25.00
C ARG A 253 -2.20 -8.14 -25.40
N VAL A 254 -2.88 -7.35 -24.57
CA VAL A 254 -4.21 -6.83 -24.89
C VAL A 254 -4.15 -6.02 -26.19
N GLY A 255 -5.01 -6.35 -27.16
CA GLY A 255 -5.02 -5.76 -28.49
C GLY A 255 -3.91 -6.25 -29.43
N GLY A 256 -3.03 -7.14 -28.97
CA GLY A 256 -1.98 -7.80 -29.76
C GLY A 256 -2.41 -9.16 -30.29
N ARG A 257 -1.61 -9.70 -31.22
CA ARG A 257 -1.73 -11.08 -31.74
C ARG A 257 -0.41 -11.85 -31.63
N LYS A 258 0.61 -11.21 -31.07
CA LYS A 258 1.94 -11.80 -30.92
C LYS A 258 1.98 -12.58 -29.62
N THR A 259 2.23 -13.88 -29.72
CA THR A 259 2.47 -14.77 -28.60
C THR A 259 3.89 -14.62 -28.11
N ILE A 260 4.07 -14.50 -26.80
CA ILE A 260 5.36 -14.33 -26.11
C ILE A 260 5.51 -15.50 -25.16
N ALA A 261 6.53 -16.33 -25.35
CA ALA A 261 6.84 -17.47 -24.50
C ALA A 261 7.32 -16.98 -23.11
N LEU A 262 6.88 -17.66 -22.06
CA LEU A 262 7.14 -17.34 -20.65
C LEU A 262 7.80 -18.53 -19.93
N ASP A 263 8.86 -18.25 -19.21
CA ASP A 263 9.43 -19.13 -18.19
C ASP A 263 9.31 -18.46 -16.81
N VAL A 264 8.13 -18.56 -16.20
CA VAL A 264 7.81 -17.88 -14.95
C VAL A 264 7.34 -18.87 -13.91
N ARG A 265 7.96 -18.85 -12.72
CA ARG A 265 7.44 -19.55 -11.56
C ARG A 265 6.31 -18.73 -10.93
N VAL A 266 5.19 -19.38 -10.59
CA VAL A 266 4.01 -18.71 -10.02
C VAL A 266 3.86 -19.07 -8.54
N ILE A 267 3.70 -18.05 -7.70
CA ILE A 267 3.25 -18.17 -6.31
C ILE A 267 1.96 -17.36 -6.21
N ALA A 268 0.91 -17.94 -5.65
CA ALA A 268 -0.35 -17.25 -5.43
C ALA A 268 -0.68 -17.20 -3.94
N THR A 269 -1.34 -16.13 -3.50
CA THR A 269 -1.82 -16.02 -2.12
C THR A 269 -3.30 -15.72 -2.08
N THR A 270 -3.95 -16.11 -1.00
CA THR A 270 -5.35 -15.79 -0.72
C THR A 270 -5.62 -15.75 0.78
N ASN A 271 -6.59 -14.92 1.19
CA ASN A 271 -7.15 -14.90 2.53
C ASN A 271 -8.53 -15.58 2.61
N ARG A 272 -9.03 -16.09 1.48
CA ARG A 272 -10.33 -16.76 1.37
C ARG A 272 -10.16 -18.28 1.22
N ASP A 273 -11.21 -19.01 1.52
CA ASP A 273 -11.30 -20.43 1.14
C ASP A 273 -11.71 -20.50 -0.34
N LEU A 274 -10.74 -20.82 -1.21
CA LEU A 274 -11.01 -20.94 -2.65
C LEU A 274 -11.94 -22.10 -2.99
N SER A 275 -12.04 -23.14 -2.14
CA SER A 275 -12.98 -24.25 -2.35
C SER A 275 -14.43 -23.76 -2.25
N ASP A 276 -14.71 -22.86 -1.33
CA ASP A 276 -16.02 -22.23 -1.18
C ASP A 276 -16.32 -21.33 -2.40
N TYR A 277 -15.32 -20.56 -2.84
CA TYR A 277 -15.45 -19.69 -4.02
C TYR A 277 -15.71 -20.48 -5.30
N VAL A 278 -15.12 -21.68 -5.44
CA VAL A 278 -15.41 -22.60 -6.55
C VAL A 278 -16.87 -23.07 -6.47
N ARG A 279 -17.34 -23.49 -5.29
CA ARG A 279 -18.75 -23.92 -5.10
C ARG A 279 -19.75 -22.79 -5.41
N GLU A 280 -19.39 -21.55 -5.14
CA GLU A 280 -20.19 -20.36 -5.41
C GLU A 280 -20.05 -19.85 -6.86
N ASN A 281 -19.30 -20.53 -7.72
CA ASN A 281 -18.95 -20.11 -9.09
C ASN A 281 -18.27 -18.73 -9.19
N LYS A 282 -17.63 -18.27 -8.12
CA LYS A 282 -16.82 -17.03 -8.07
C LYS A 282 -15.38 -17.28 -8.53
N PHE A 283 -14.92 -18.52 -8.44
CA PHE A 283 -13.60 -18.93 -8.87
C PHE A 283 -13.70 -20.20 -9.74
N ARG A 284 -12.95 -20.25 -10.84
CA ARG A 284 -12.98 -21.39 -11.76
C ARG A 284 -12.29 -22.60 -11.14
N GLU A 285 -12.92 -23.74 -11.24
CA GLU A 285 -12.41 -25.02 -10.73
C GLU A 285 -11.09 -25.45 -11.43
N ASP A 286 -11.00 -25.25 -12.74
CA ASP A 286 -9.81 -25.59 -13.53
C ASP A 286 -8.59 -24.76 -13.13
N LEU A 287 -8.78 -23.46 -12.87
CA LEU A 287 -7.75 -22.55 -12.36
C LEU A 287 -7.34 -22.91 -10.93
N TYR A 288 -8.31 -23.25 -10.08
CA TYR A 288 -8.05 -23.68 -8.71
C TYR A 288 -7.08 -24.86 -8.68
N TYR A 289 -7.33 -25.95 -9.45
CA TYR A 289 -6.43 -27.10 -9.48
C TYR A 289 -5.07 -26.75 -10.09
N ARG A 290 -5.01 -25.82 -11.02
CA ARG A 290 -3.73 -25.40 -11.63
C ARG A 290 -2.87 -24.56 -10.70
N LEU A 291 -3.48 -23.76 -9.83
CA LEU A 291 -2.79 -22.95 -8.83
C LEU A 291 -2.45 -23.75 -7.56
N THR A 292 -3.30 -24.69 -7.15
CA THR A 292 -3.16 -25.45 -5.90
C THR A 292 -2.35 -26.74 -6.08
N VAL A 293 -1.24 -26.65 -6.83
CA VAL A 293 -0.33 -27.80 -6.98
C VAL A 293 0.38 -28.10 -5.67
N PHE A 294 0.83 -27.06 -4.98
CA PHE A 294 1.41 -27.17 -3.63
C PHE A 294 0.72 -26.20 -2.67
N PRO A 295 -0.30 -26.66 -1.93
CA PRO A 295 -0.99 -25.82 -0.95
C PRO A 295 -0.16 -25.68 0.32
N MET A 296 -0.06 -24.43 0.84
CA MET A 296 0.57 -24.08 2.11
C MET A 296 -0.38 -23.21 2.90
N HIS A 297 -0.74 -23.62 4.13
CA HIS A 297 -1.61 -22.84 4.98
C HIS A 297 -0.81 -22.14 6.07
N TRP A 298 -0.79 -20.80 6.01
CA TRP A 298 -0.05 -19.95 6.95
C TRP A 298 -0.93 -19.61 8.15
N GLN A 299 -0.54 -20.08 9.33
CA GLN A 299 -1.32 -19.95 10.55
C GLN A 299 -1.41 -18.50 11.05
N PRO A 300 -2.54 -18.10 11.68
CA PRO A 300 -2.68 -16.79 12.30
C PRO A 300 -1.73 -16.63 13.49
N LEU A 301 -1.44 -15.38 13.86
CA LEU A 301 -0.44 -15.06 14.89
C LEU A 301 -0.79 -15.64 16.26
N ARG A 302 -2.08 -15.70 16.60
CA ARG A 302 -2.58 -16.32 17.85
C ARG A 302 -2.29 -17.82 18.00
N GLU A 303 -2.01 -18.52 16.91
CA GLU A 303 -1.66 -19.96 16.92
C GLU A 303 -0.14 -20.20 16.91
N ARG A 304 0.66 -19.13 16.77
CA ARG A 304 2.12 -19.16 16.82
C ARG A 304 2.66 -18.11 17.78
N THR A 305 2.24 -18.24 19.03
CA THR A 305 2.44 -17.24 20.08
C THR A 305 3.92 -16.97 20.39
N LEU A 306 4.80 -17.97 20.22
CA LEU A 306 6.23 -17.80 20.42
C LEU A 306 6.88 -16.85 19.39
N ASP A 307 6.21 -16.55 18.29
CA ASP A 307 6.68 -15.58 17.31
C ASP A 307 6.34 -14.14 17.71
N ILE A 308 5.36 -13.89 18.59
CA ILE A 308 4.84 -12.55 18.91
C ILE A 308 5.97 -11.63 19.39
N MET A 309 6.70 -12.02 20.44
CA MET A 309 7.76 -11.17 20.99
C MET A 309 8.95 -11.00 20.06
N PRO A 310 9.47 -12.04 19.38
CA PRO A 310 10.50 -11.88 18.37
C PRO A 310 10.09 -10.94 17.21
N LEU A 311 8.84 -11.07 16.71
CA LEU A 311 8.28 -10.17 15.70
C LEU A 311 8.16 -8.74 16.23
N ALA A 312 7.60 -8.55 17.42
CA ALA A 312 7.47 -7.24 18.05
C ALA A 312 8.83 -6.55 18.18
N ASN A 313 9.87 -7.25 18.65
CA ASN A 313 11.21 -6.71 18.77
C ASN A 313 11.84 -6.37 17.41
N ALA A 314 11.63 -7.20 16.38
CA ALA A 314 12.12 -6.95 15.04
C ALA A 314 11.45 -5.72 14.42
N LEU A 315 10.13 -5.59 14.55
CA LEU A 315 9.34 -4.44 14.10
C LEU A 315 9.76 -3.17 14.84
N LEU A 316 9.87 -3.22 16.17
CA LEU A 316 10.34 -2.11 16.99
C LEU A 316 11.71 -1.62 16.51
N LYS A 317 12.67 -2.53 16.33
CA LYS A 317 14.01 -2.20 15.84
C LYS A 317 13.97 -1.55 14.46
N ASN A 318 13.10 -2.03 13.56
CA ASN A 318 12.96 -1.48 12.22
C ASN A 318 12.36 -0.07 12.25
N HIS A 319 11.30 0.17 13.05
CA HIS A 319 10.72 1.50 13.20
C HIS A 319 11.67 2.47 13.91
N CYS A 320 12.34 2.05 14.98
CA CYS A 320 13.35 2.88 15.66
C CYS A 320 14.47 3.33 14.71
N ARG A 321 14.92 2.43 13.80
CA ARG A 321 15.94 2.77 12.79
C ARG A 321 15.42 3.85 11.83
N LYS A 322 14.18 3.72 11.35
CA LYS A 322 13.53 4.71 10.46
C LYS A 322 13.34 6.06 11.15
N MET A 323 12.93 6.04 12.41
CA MET A 323 12.69 7.25 13.22
C MET A 323 13.95 7.81 13.88
N LYS A 324 15.12 7.19 13.67
CA LYS A 324 16.41 7.53 14.31
C LYS A 324 16.36 7.53 15.85
N LEU A 325 15.52 6.68 16.43
CA LEU A 325 15.41 6.45 17.86
C LEU A 325 16.39 5.35 18.28
N THR A 326 16.97 5.48 19.49
CA THR A 326 17.89 4.50 20.06
C THR A 326 17.48 4.13 21.48
N GLY A 327 17.65 2.85 21.83
CA GLY A 327 17.45 2.38 23.20
C GLY A 327 15.99 2.19 23.63
N VAL A 328 15.03 2.24 22.70
CA VAL A 328 13.60 1.99 23.03
C VAL A 328 13.39 0.50 23.25
N THR A 329 12.69 0.15 24.36
CA THR A 329 12.39 -1.22 24.76
C THR A 329 10.97 -1.34 25.28
N PHE A 330 10.41 -2.57 25.29
CA PHE A 330 9.12 -2.85 25.91
C PHE A 330 9.26 -3.05 27.41
N ALA A 331 8.43 -2.41 28.22
CA ALA A 331 8.23 -2.69 29.63
C ALA A 331 7.62 -4.09 29.86
N PRO A 332 7.72 -4.66 31.06
CA PRO A 332 7.12 -5.97 31.36
C PRO A 332 5.60 -6.00 31.10
N ASP A 333 4.87 -4.98 31.50
CA ASP A 333 3.42 -4.82 31.28
C ASP A 333 3.06 -4.78 29.78
N ALA A 334 3.88 -4.13 28.96
CA ALA A 334 3.69 -4.11 27.51
C ALA A 334 3.92 -5.50 26.88
N ARG A 335 4.90 -6.26 27.38
CA ARG A 335 5.16 -7.63 26.92
C ARG A 335 4.00 -8.55 27.24
N ASP A 336 3.46 -8.45 28.46
CA ASP A 336 2.31 -9.24 28.88
C ASP A 336 1.07 -8.89 28.05
N ALA A 337 0.83 -7.62 27.77
CA ALA A 337 -0.24 -7.15 26.89
C ALA A 337 -0.09 -7.68 25.45
N LEU A 338 1.13 -7.63 24.88
CA LEU A 338 1.42 -8.15 23.55
C LEU A 338 1.17 -9.66 23.45
N MET A 339 1.57 -10.42 24.48
CA MET A 339 1.38 -11.88 24.53
C MET A 339 -0.06 -12.30 24.78
N GLY A 340 -0.84 -11.49 25.52
CA GLY A 340 -2.23 -11.78 25.85
C GLY A 340 -3.23 -11.41 24.76
N HIS A 341 -2.84 -10.59 23.77
CA HIS A 341 -3.74 -10.12 22.72
C HIS A 341 -3.96 -11.18 21.63
N GLN A 342 -5.18 -11.26 21.07
CA GLN A 342 -5.58 -12.26 20.08
C GLN A 342 -5.13 -11.96 18.64
N TRP A 343 -4.74 -10.72 18.35
CA TRP A 343 -4.23 -10.26 17.05
C TRP A 343 -5.14 -10.61 15.86
N PRO A 344 -6.41 -10.17 15.84
CA PRO A 344 -7.30 -10.43 14.69
C PRO A 344 -6.76 -9.90 13.37
N GLY A 345 -5.99 -8.81 13.37
CA GLY A 345 -5.26 -8.29 12.21
C GLY A 345 -3.85 -8.83 12.06
N ASN A 346 -3.48 -9.86 12.84
CA ASN A 346 -2.21 -10.57 12.78
C ASN A 346 -0.98 -9.64 12.88
N VAL A 347 0.07 -9.91 12.09
CA VAL A 347 1.32 -9.12 12.10
C VAL A 347 1.11 -7.68 11.64
N ARG A 348 0.12 -7.42 10.77
CA ARG A 348 -0.21 -6.04 10.33
C ARG A 348 -0.77 -5.21 11.49
N GLU A 349 -1.58 -5.81 12.33
CA GLU A 349 -2.10 -5.14 13.54
C GLU A 349 -0.98 -4.93 14.56
N LEU A 350 -0.12 -5.93 14.78
CA LEU A 350 1.05 -5.82 15.64
C LEU A 350 1.99 -4.69 15.18
N ASP A 351 2.27 -4.61 13.89
CA ASP A 351 3.10 -3.54 13.31
C ASP A 351 2.49 -2.15 13.56
N ASN A 352 1.18 -2.00 13.30
CA ASN A 352 0.46 -0.75 13.56
C ASN A 352 0.44 -0.38 15.05
N ALA A 353 0.27 -1.35 15.95
CA ALA A 353 0.30 -1.11 17.40
C ALA A 353 1.67 -0.60 17.87
N ILE A 354 2.75 -1.20 17.37
CA ILE A 354 4.10 -0.78 17.69
C ILE A 354 4.41 0.61 17.12
N GLN A 355 3.95 0.90 15.90
CA GLN A 355 4.11 2.21 15.29
C GLN A 355 3.37 3.29 16.08
N ARG A 356 2.14 3.03 16.54
CA ARG A 356 1.39 3.94 17.42
C ARG A 356 2.12 4.14 18.75
N ALA A 357 2.57 3.05 19.37
CA ALA A 357 3.30 3.12 20.64
C ALA A 357 4.56 3.97 20.54
N LEU A 358 5.29 3.89 19.43
CA LEU A 358 6.47 4.74 19.17
C LEU A 358 6.17 6.23 19.01
N VAL A 359 4.92 6.60 18.70
CA VAL A 359 4.48 8.00 18.66
C VAL A 359 4.02 8.49 20.02
N LEU A 360 3.45 7.61 20.84
CA LEU A 360 2.81 7.96 22.12
C LEU A 360 3.74 7.80 23.32
N HIS A 361 4.77 6.94 23.25
CA HIS A 361 5.64 6.62 24.37
C HIS A 361 6.38 7.84 24.92
N GLN A 362 6.64 7.85 26.21
CA GLN A 362 7.46 8.84 26.89
C GLN A 362 8.79 8.22 27.33
N GLY A 363 9.89 8.86 26.99
CA GLY A 363 11.23 8.35 27.29
C GLY A 363 11.68 7.23 26.36
N ASN A 364 12.30 6.17 26.92
CA ASN A 364 12.87 5.04 26.14
C ASN A 364 12.15 3.72 26.41
N VAL A 365 10.99 3.73 27.05
CA VAL A 365 10.26 2.52 27.43
C VAL A 365 8.83 2.63 26.96
N ILE A 366 8.33 1.59 26.28
CA ILE A 366 6.95 1.45 25.83
C ILE A 366 6.18 0.66 26.89
N HIS A 367 5.12 1.24 27.44
CA HIS A 367 4.20 0.60 28.39
C HIS A 367 2.95 0.05 27.70
N ALA A 368 2.17 -0.78 28.39
CA ALA A 368 0.95 -1.37 27.84
C ALA A 368 -0.06 -0.31 27.35
N GLY A 369 -0.19 0.82 28.05
CA GLY A 369 -1.05 1.91 27.64
C GLY A 369 -0.68 2.55 26.30
N ASP A 370 0.62 2.60 25.97
CA ASP A 370 1.11 3.17 24.71
C ASP A 370 0.71 2.32 23.48
N LEU A 371 0.49 1.01 23.67
CA LEU A 371 0.11 0.08 22.61
C LEU A 371 -1.30 0.32 22.11
N CYS A 372 -2.18 0.90 22.92
CA CYS A 372 -3.59 1.18 22.58
C CYS A 372 -4.31 -0.03 21.96
N LEU A 373 -4.18 -1.21 22.57
CA LEU A 373 -4.75 -2.45 22.06
C LEU A 373 -6.28 -2.50 22.14
N GLU A 374 -6.87 -1.74 23.07
CA GLU A 374 -8.34 -1.63 23.26
C GLU A 374 -9.03 -0.80 22.15
N LEU A 375 -8.27 -0.04 21.35
CA LEU A 375 -8.78 0.74 20.21
C LEU A 375 -9.04 -0.12 18.95
N GLY A 376 -9.02 -1.44 19.08
CA GLY A 376 -9.33 -2.38 18.00
C GLY A 376 -10.79 -2.31 17.59
N ILE A 377 -11.09 -1.71 16.44
CA ILE A 377 -12.29 -1.83 15.57
C ILE A 377 -13.59 -1.19 16.11
N THR A 378 -13.70 -0.80 17.37
CA THR A 378 -14.88 -0.05 17.88
C THR A 378 -14.45 1.32 18.38
N GLY A 379 -14.52 2.32 17.48
CA GLY A 379 -14.42 3.72 17.88
C GLY A 379 -15.54 4.11 18.83
N ARG A 380 -15.27 4.07 20.12
CA ARG A 380 -16.04 4.77 21.14
C ARG A 380 -15.03 5.30 22.16
N MET A 381 -14.67 6.54 22.00
CA MET A 381 -14.09 7.32 23.10
C MET A 381 -15.17 7.48 24.16
N GLU A 382 -15.10 6.73 25.23
CA GLU A 382 -15.76 7.11 26.47
C GLU A 382 -14.84 8.06 27.22
N SER A 383 -15.22 9.32 27.21
CA SER A 383 -14.67 10.34 28.09
C SER A 383 -15.15 10.04 29.51
N GLY A 384 -14.27 9.44 30.33
CA GLY A 384 -14.51 9.29 31.76
C GLY A 384 -14.16 10.57 32.51
N PRO A 385 -14.95 11.00 33.50
CA PRO A 385 -14.61 12.15 34.35
C PRO A 385 -13.69 11.74 35.49
N ALA A 386 -12.66 12.54 35.68
CA ALA A 386 -11.83 12.54 36.90
C ALA A 386 -12.60 13.01 38.11
N GLY A 387 -12.39 12.39 39.27
CA GLY A 387 -12.82 13.00 40.51
C GLY A 387 -12.82 12.12 41.76
N THR A 388 -11.76 12.07 42.42
CA THR A 388 -11.47 12.16 43.87
C THR A 388 -12.33 11.48 44.94
N THR A 389 -11.65 10.64 45.69
CA THR A 389 -11.62 10.39 47.17
C THR A 389 -12.83 9.85 47.93
N SER A 390 -12.56 8.74 48.60
CA SER A 390 -13.15 8.05 49.75
C SER A 390 -13.42 8.92 51.01
N PRO A 391 -13.93 8.39 52.16
CA PRO A 391 -14.66 7.15 52.48
C PRO A 391 -15.84 7.29 53.46
N ALA A 392 -16.51 6.20 53.76
CA ALA A 392 -17.18 5.82 55.04
C ALA A 392 -18.68 5.47 54.99
N SER A 393 -18.94 4.28 55.35
CA SER A 393 -20.24 3.59 55.66
C SER A 393 -20.93 4.14 56.92
N PRO A 394 -22.07 3.65 57.44
CA PRO A 394 -22.94 2.54 57.07
C PRO A 394 -24.48 2.82 57.21
N HIS A 395 -25.27 1.85 56.68
CA HIS A 395 -26.68 1.45 56.88
C HIS A 395 -27.55 1.99 58.03
N PRO A 396 -28.92 1.87 58.10
CA PRO A 396 -29.75 0.81 57.53
C PRO A 396 -31.18 1.18 57.05
N VAL A 397 -31.78 0.26 56.24
CA VAL A 397 -33.14 -0.30 56.18
C VAL A 397 -34.36 0.53 56.64
N VAL A 398 -35.42 0.59 55.80
CA VAL A 398 -36.79 0.07 56.02
C VAL A 398 -37.74 0.59 54.94
N SER A 399 -38.36 -0.34 54.27
CA SER A 399 -39.69 -0.59 53.70
C SER A 399 -40.79 0.47 53.58
N GLU A 400 -41.53 0.20 52.52
CA GLU A 400 -43.02 0.19 52.36
C GLU A 400 -43.71 1.35 51.67
N SER A 401 -44.31 0.94 50.58
CA SER A 401 -45.73 1.01 50.18
C SER A 401 -46.37 2.35 49.80
N GLY A 402 -47.08 2.30 48.71
CA GLY A 402 -48.43 2.85 48.64
C GLY A 402 -48.65 3.93 47.56
N ALA A 403 -49.17 3.52 46.43
CA ALA A 403 -50.44 3.92 45.81
C ALA A 403 -50.72 5.40 45.44
N GLU A 404 -51.27 5.50 44.24
CA GLU A 404 -52.29 6.43 43.78
C GLU A 404 -51.89 7.76 43.17
N SER A 405 -52.22 7.83 41.88
CA SER A 405 -52.53 9.06 41.09
C SER A 405 -53.79 9.74 41.67
N PRO A 406 -54.21 10.93 41.31
CA PRO A 406 -54.35 11.46 39.97
C PRO A 406 -54.24 13.02 39.78
N ASP A 407 -54.20 13.36 38.49
CA ASP A 407 -54.86 14.51 37.85
C ASP A 407 -54.32 15.95 37.99
N ARG A 408 -54.21 16.49 36.79
CA ARG A 408 -54.63 17.79 36.25
C ARG A 408 -53.62 18.84 35.83
N ASP A 409 -53.68 18.97 34.51
CA ASP A 409 -53.78 20.23 33.70
C ASP A 409 -52.82 21.38 33.91
N ALA A 410 -52.04 21.69 32.83
CA ALA A 410 -52.18 22.88 32.01
C ALA A 410 -51.07 22.92 30.97
N GLN A 411 -51.43 22.75 29.73
CA GLN A 411 -51.32 23.65 28.56
C GLN A 411 -50.08 24.56 28.55
N ASP A 412 -49.16 24.29 27.56
CA ASP A 412 -49.03 25.23 26.46
C ASP A 412 -48.37 24.62 25.24
N THR A 413 -49.08 24.74 24.16
CA THR A 413 -48.88 24.48 22.77
C THR A 413 -47.63 25.11 22.20
N TYR A 414 -46.86 24.41 21.35
CA TYR A 414 -46.49 24.89 20.00
C TYR A 414 -46.11 23.70 19.10
N ALA A 415 -46.98 23.46 18.15
CA ALA A 415 -46.81 23.00 16.78
C ALA A 415 -45.82 21.86 16.45
N GLU A 416 -46.35 20.64 16.43
CA GLU A 416 -45.96 19.59 15.49
C GLU A 416 -46.60 19.86 14.13
N GLU A 417 -45.80 20.14 13.12
CA GLU A 417 -46.20 19.93 11.72
C GLU A 417 -45.54 18.66 11.20
N SER A 418 -46.40 17.78 10.96
CA SER A 418 -46.37 16.52 10.21
C SER A 418 -45.35 16.46 9.07
N LEU A 419 -44.54 15.45 9.08
CA LEU A 419 -44.00 14.77 7.90
C LEU A 419 -44.25 13.26 8.04
N SER A 420 -45.52 12.88 7.81
CA SER A 420 -45.88 11.55 7.40
C SER A 420 -45.69 11.41 5.90
N GLY A 421 -44.78 10.57 5.48
CA GLY A 421 -44.70 10.12 4.10
C GLY A 421 -43.30 9.99 3.56
N LEU A 422 -42.62 8.91 3.90
CA LEU A 422 -41.77 8.20 2.96
C LEU A 422 -41.30 6.90 3.64
N GLY A 423 -41.95 5.86 3.16
CA GLY A 423 -41.63 4.48 3.60
C GLY A 423 -40.26 4.04 3.12
N ALA A 424 -39.75 3.12 3.89
CA ALA A 424 -38.77 2.09 3.54
C ALA A 424 -37.67 2.47 2.54
N LEU A 425 -36.46 2.79 3.03
CA LEU A 425 -35.24 2.55 2.28
C LEU A 425 -34.18 1.98 3.22
N SER A 426 -33.78 0.80 2.87
CA SER A 426 -32.67 -0.02 3.30
C SER A 426 -31.34 0.71 3.37
N SER A 427 -30.53 0.36 4.37
CA SER A 427 -29.04 0.41 4.47
C SER A 427 -28.32 1.35 3.50
N THR A 428 -28.23 2.61 3.85
CA THR A 428 -27.35 3.58 3.19
C THR A 428 -25.92 3.36 3.69
N SER A 429 -24.98 3.13 2.78
CA SER A 429 -23.56 2.98 3.14
C SER A 429 -23.01 4.31 3.70
N LEU A 430 -22.04 4.23 4.60
CA LEU A 430 -21.37 5.40 5.19
C LEU A 430 -20.85 6.41 4.11
N GLY A 431 -20.56 5.91 2.90
CA GLY A 431 -20.15 6.70 1.76
C GLY A 431 -21.27 7.59 1.17
N ASP A 432 -22.51 7.14 1.26
CA ASP A 432 -23.66 7.91 0.75
C ASP A 432 -24.06 9.02 1.71
N GLU A 433 -23.95 8.82 3.01
CA GLU A 433 -24.20 9.87 4.02
C GLU A 433 -23.15 10.99 3.94
N VAL A 434 -21.87 10.64 3.76
CA VAL A 434 -20.81 11.64 3.57
C VAL A 434 -21.03 12.44 2.30
N ARG A 435 -21.42 11.78 1.21
CA ARG A 435 -21.73 12.42 -0.08
C ARG A 435 -22.94 13.35 0.00
N GLN A 436 -24.00 12.94 0.68
CA GLN A 436 -25.17 13.79 0.90
C GLN A 436 -24.85 15.02 1.76
N ARG A 437 -24.00 14.87 2.77
CA ARG A 437 -23.55 15.97 3.62
C ARG A 437 -22.70 16.96 2.82
N GLU A 438 -21.81 16.47 1.97
CA GLU A 438 -21.01 17.29 1.07
C GLU A 438 -21.89 18.08 0.08
N PHE A 439 -22.85 17.44 -0.54
CA PHE A 439 -23.81 18.09 -1.46
C PHE A 439 -24.61 19.20 -0.76
N ARG A 440 -25.05 18.98 0.47
CA ARG A 440 -25.75 19.98 1.28
C ARG A 440 -24.89 21.21 1.55
N ILE A 441 -23.62 21.03 1.87
CA ILE A 441 -22.67 22.12 2.11
C ILE A 441 -22.45 22.94 0.82
N ILE A 442 -22.33 22.28 -0.33
CA ILE A 442 -22.16 22.95 -1.63
C ILE A 442 -23.38 23.79 -1.97
N ILE A 443 -24.60 23.26 -1.78
CA ILE A 443 -25.86 23.98 -2.03
C ILE A 443 -25.97 25.21 -1.12
N GLN A 444 -25.72 25.05 0.17
CA GLN A 444 -25.75 26.18 1.13
C GLN A 444 -24.76 27.29 0.75
N THR A 445 -23.55 26.93 0.33
CA THR A 445 -22.54 27.91 -0.06
C THR A 445 -22.93 28.61 -1.37
N LEU A 446 -23.52 27.89 -2.33
CA LEU A 446 -24.04 28.49 -3.57
C LEU A 446 -25.23 29.43 -3.32
N LYS A 447 -26.13 29.08 -2.40
CA LYS A 447 -27.23 29.98 -1.96
C LYS A 447 -26.69 31.25 -1.36
N LYS A 448 -25.70 31.13 -0.42
CA LYS A 448 -25.06 32.28 0.22
C LYS A 448 -24.36 33.20 -0.78
N GLU A 449 -23.72 32.67 -1.79
CA GLU A 449 -23.02 33.41 -2.84
C GLU A 449 -23.92 33.79 -4.03
N ARG A 450 -25.24 33.67 -3.90
CA ARG A 450 -26.24 33.99 -4.95
C ARG A 450 -25.90 33.36 -6.31
N GLY A 451 -25.54 32.07 -6.32
CA GLY A 451 -25.22 31.32 -7.52
C GLY A 451 -23.86 31.62 -8.17
N ARG A 452 -23.02 32.48 -7.57
CA ARG A 452 -21.70 32.84 -8.11
C ARG A 452 -20.69 31.72 -7.87
N ARG A 453 -20.56 30.81 -8.85
CA ARG A 453 -19.75 29.57 -8.77
C ARG A 453 -18.29 29.80 -8.41
N ASN A 454 -17.66 30.89 -8.94
CA ASN A 454 -16.23 31.15 -8.65
C ASN A 454 -16.02 31.56 -7.17
N ARG A 455 -16.91 32.36 -6.58
CA ARG A 455 -16.83 32.73 -5.17
C ARG A 455 -17.18 31.57 -4.23
N ALA A 456 -18.17 30.76 -4.64
CA ALA A 456 -18.49 29.54 -3.89
C ALA A 456 -17.33 28.54 -3.88
N ALA A 457 -16.59 28.38 -4.98
CA ALA A 457 -15.40 27.55 -5.04
C ALA A 457 -14.30 28.07 -4.10
N GLU A 458 -14.06 29.38 -4.08
CA GLU A 458 -13.09 30.03 -3.21
C GLU A 458 -13.46 29.85 -1.72
N GLN A 459 -14.74 30.02 -1.37
CA GLN A 459 -15.22 29.86 0.01
C GLN A 459 -15.18 28.39 0.49
N LEU A 460 -15.32 27.43 -0.42
CA LEU A 460 -15.19 26.00 -0.16
C LEU A 460 -13.73 25.51 -0.19
N GLY A 461 -12.76 26.36 -0.53
CA GLY A 461 -11.34 25.96 -0.66
C GLY A 461 -11.06 24.99 -1.79
N ILE A 462 -11.91 24.94 -2.84
CA ILE A 462 -11.77 24.01 -3.98
C ILE A 462 -11.61 24.76 -5.29
N SER A 463 -11.01 24.10 -6.29
CA SER A 463 -10.86 24.72 -7.61
C SER A 463 -12.23 24.87 -8.32
N PRO A 464 -12.41 25.91 -9.18
CA PRO A 464 -13.62 26.05 -9.98
C PRO A 464 -13.92 24.84 -10.88
N ARG A 465 -12.88 24.09 -11.24
CA ARG A 465 -13.01 22.84 -12.01
C ARG A 465 -13.58 21.71 -11.15
N THR A 466 -13.11 21.58 -9.90
CA THR A 466 -13.61 20.62 -8.92
C THR A 466 -15.08 20.89 -8.58
N LEU A 467 -15.46 22.17 -8.40
CA LEU A 467 -16.84 22.53 -8.13
C LEU A 467 -17.75 22.16 -9.32
N ARG A 468 -17.32 22.41 -10.57
CA ARG A 468 -18.08 21.99 -11.76
C ARG A 468 -18.29 20.48 -11.84
N TYR A 469 -17.26 19.71 -11.52
CA TYR A 469 -17.36 18.24 -11.47
C TYR A 469 -18.37 17.77 -10.41
N LYS A 470 -18.33 18.35 -9.21
CA LYS A 470 -19.28 18.01 -8.14
C LYS A 470 -20.72 18.41 -8.45
N LEU A 471 -20.93 19.55 -9.13
CA LEU A 471 -22.25 19.95 -9.60
C LEU A 471 -22.80 19.02 -10.71
N ALA A 472 -21.93 18.46 -11.56
CA ALA A 472 -22.33 17.42 -12.51
C ALA A 472 -22.75 16.15 -11.79
N GLN A 473 -21.98 15.68 -10.80
CA GLN A 473 -22.35 14.52 -9.98
C GLN A 473 -23.70 14.69 -9.25
N MET A 474 -24.00 15.90 -8.78
CA MET A 474 -25.29 16.20 -8.14
C MET A 474 -26.45 16.09 -9.11
N ARG A 475 -26.30 16.55 -10.37
CA ARG A 475 -27.30 16.38 -11.43
C ARG A 475 -27.47 14.90 -11.79
N ASP A 476 -26.40 14.15 -11.90
CA ASP A 476 -26.45 12.71 -12.18
C ASP A 476 -27.12 11.93 -11.03
N ALA A 477 -27.03 12.45 -9.80
CA ALA A 477 -27.74 11.93 -8.62
C ALA A 477 -29.20 12.40 -8.51
N GLY A 478 -29.73 13.14 -9.52
CA GLY A 478 -31.12 13.56 -9.59
C GLY A 478 -31.46 14.83 -8.81
N ILE A 479 -30.48 15.61 -8.36
CA ILE A 479 -30.70 16.86 -7.64
C ILE A 479 -30.84 18.02 -8.63
N ASP A 480 -32.04 18.63 -8.65
CA ASP A 480 -32.31 19.82 -9.47
C ASP A 480 -31.73 21.07 -8.78
N LEU A 481 -30.54 21.47 -9.24
CA LEU A 481 -29.82 22.61 -8.70
C LEU A 481 -30.51 23.96 -8.90
N ASP A 482 -31.28 24.09 -10.00
CA ASP A 482 -31.97 25.34 -10.35
C ASP A 482 -33.24 25.51 -9.48
N ALA A 483 -33.91 24.41 -9.18
CA ALA A 483 -35.02 24.40 -8.21
C ALA A 483 -34.56 24.68 -6.80
N GLU A 484 -33.45 24.08 -6.38
CA GLU A 484 -32.84 24.29 -5.05
C GLU A 484 -32.33 25.74 -4.85
N LEU A 485 -31.78 26.36 -5.88
CA LEU A 485 -31.29 27.74 -5.82
C LEU A 485 -32.44 28.78 -5.94
N ALA A 486 -33.57 28.43 -6.55
CA ALA A 486 -34.74 29.31 -6.68
C ALA A 486 -35.64 29.34 -5.43
N ALA A 487 -35.49 28.34 -4.55
CA ALA A 487 -36.26 28.23 -3.29
C ALA A 487 -35.65 29.06 -2.12
N ALA A 488 -34.89 30.13 -2.42
CA ALA A 488 -34.21 30.99 -1.41
C ALA A 488 -34.62 32.45 -1.57
#